data_79434569c68d748f4dfb81d4d55b48a5
#
_entry.id   79434569c68d748f4dfb81d4d55b48a5
#
_cell.length_a   1.000
_cell.length_b   1.000
_cell.length_c   1.000
_cell.angle_alpha   90.00
_cell.angle_beta   90.00
_cell.angle_gamma   90.00
#
_symmetry.space_group_name_H-M   'P 1'
#
loop_
_entity.id
_entity.type
_entity.pdbx_description
1 polymer ?
#
loop_
_entity_poly.entity_id
_entity_poly.type
_entity_poly.pdbx_seq_one_letter_code
_entity_poly.pdbx_strand_id
1 'polypeptide(L)'
;MLAVAGSGKTTYLINKLNLEQRFLIVTYTDNNLANIRQRIINTFGHVPQNITLMSYFQFLIRVCYRPFLKDKVRAKGITWDMPNQKTLKLKRNNPLFYLTKGRYLYHNRIAKLCLECCANLIKERIEKFYDYFMVDEIQDLGGHDFNLIQAITPTTIDCLFVGDFYQHTFDTSNDGNVNKGLYNDYNKYKKNGLQLELLLTRLRFPTVIDVLLQLVNLSRNNYTSKFLLIGKIIQKSF
;
A
#
# COMPACT_ATOMS: atom_id res chain seq x y z
N MET A 1 -9.33 -1.60 1.86
CA MET A 1 -10.40 -1.09 1.00
C MET A 1 -9.90 -0.99 -0.43
N LEU A 2 -10.55 -1.65 -1.37
CA LEU A 2 -10.26 -1.50 -2.80
C LEU A 2 -11.47 -0.85 -3.47
N ALA A 3 -11.23 0.15 -4.29
CA ALA A 3 -12.30 0.85 -5.00
C ALA A 3 -11.74 1.48 -6.29
N VAL A 4 -12.57 1.61 -7.31
CA VAL A 4 -12.17 2.20 -8.61
C VAL A 4 -11.79 3.68 -8.51
N ALA A 5 -11.08 4.19 -9.52
CA ALA A 5 -10.73 5.59 -9.61
C ALA A 5 -11.95 6.50 -9.44
N GLY A 6 -11.78 7.63 -8.78
CA GLY A 6 -12.87 8.58 -8.52
C GLY A 6 -13.88 8.17 -7.45
N SER A 7 -13.76 6.99 -6.83
CA SER A 7 -14.67 6.48 -5.80
C SER A 7 -14.58 7.17 -4.44
N GLY A 8 -13.74 8.20 -4.30
CA GLY A 8 -13.60 8.92 -3.03
C GLY A 8 -12.70 8.26 -1.99
N LYS A 9 -11.79 7.34 -2.39
CA LYS A 9 -10.83 6.67 -1.49
C LYS A 9 -10.09 7.63 -0.56
N THR A 10 -9.44 8.63 -1.15
CA THR A 10 -8.69 9.64 -0.39
C THR A 10 -9.62 10.49 0.49
N THR A 11 -10.83 10.80 0.02
CA THR A 11 -11.84 11.49 0.84
C THR A 11 -12.26 10.65 2.04
N TYR A 12 -12.45 9.35 1.85
CA TYR A 12 -12.76 8.43 2.95
C TYR A 12 -11.64 8.39 3.99
N LEU A 13 -10.37 8.36 3.54
CA LEU A 13 -9.20 8.42 4.42
C LEU A 13 -9.19 9.72 5.24
N ILE A 14 -9.39 10.88 4.58
CA ILE A 14 -9.42 12.20 5.24
C ILE A 14 -10.55 12.29 6.26
N ASN A 15 -11.74 11.77 5.96
CA ASN A 15 -12.90 11.80 6.86
C ASN A 15 -12.73 10.94 8.13
N LYS A 16 -11.72 10.06 8.17
CA LYS A 16 -11.37 9.29 9.37
C LYS A 16 -10.46 10.07 10.34
N LEU A 17 -9.82 11.14 9.86
CA LEU A 17 -8.87 11.90 10.67
C LEU A 17 -9.59 12.74 11.72
N ASN A 18 -8.98 12.84 12.89
CA ASN A 18 -9.43 13.69 14.00
C ASN A 18 -8.22 14.24 14.78
N LEU A 19 -8.44 15.05 15.79
CA LEU A 19 -7.38 15.69 16.58
C LEU A 19 -6.98 14.88 17.84
N GLU A 20 -7.67 13.78 18.14
CA GLU A 20 -7.49 13.00 19.36
C GLU A 20 -6.55 11.82 19.16
N GLN A 21 -6.60 11.18 17.99
CA GLN A 21 -5.86 9.96 17.66
C GLN A 21 -4.64 10.28 16.83
N ARG A 22 -3.62 9.42 16.90
CA ARG A 22 -2.33 9.58 16.20
C ARG A 22 -2.36 8.78 14.90
N PHE A 23 -2.14 9.44 13.79
CA PHE A 23 -2.21 8.85 12.45
C PHE A 23 -0.84 8.77 11.78
N LEU A 24 -0.52 7.60 11.23
CA LEU A 24 0.57 7.41 10.28
C LEU A 24 -0.03 7.14 8.90
N ILE A 25 0.14 8.09 7.99
CA ILE A 25 -0.36 8.02 6.62
C ILE A 25 0.82 7.89 5.67
N VAL A 26 0.82 6.82 4.88
CA VAL A 26 1.85 6.53 3.89
C VAL A 26 1.22 6.50 2.51
N THR A 27 1.81 7.20 1.55
CA THR A 27 1.41 7.16 0.15
C THR A 27 2.62 6.97 -0.75
N TYR A 28 2.41 6.47 -1.98
CA TYR A 28 3.53 6.09 -2.83
C TYR A 28 4.20 7.30 -3.50
N THR A 29 3.42 8.17 -4.15
CA THR A 29 3.95 9.28 -4.96
C THR A 29 3.98 10.61 -4.22
N ASP A 30 4.90 11.50 -4.61
CA ASP A 30 4.96 12.86 -4.07
C ASP A 30 3.74 13.70 -4.46
N ASN A 31 3.12 13.43 -5.62
CA ASN A 31 1.88 14.08 -6.03
C ASN A 31 0.72 13.72 -5.11
N ASN A 32 0.58 12.43 -4.76
CA ASN A 32 -0.44 11.99 -3.80
C ASN A 32 -0.16 12.53 -2.40
N LEU A 33 1.11 12.61 -2.01
CA LEU A 33 1.54 13.22 -0.75
C LEU A 33 1.09 14.70 -0.68
N ALA A 34 1.32 15.47 -1.73
CA ALA A 34 0.90 16.87 -1.82
C ALA A 34 -0.62 17.02 -1.80
N ASN A 35 -1.34 16.16 -2.52
CA ASN A 35 -2.81 16.15 -2.55
C ASN A 35 -3.41 15.86 -1.17
N ILE A 36 -2.94 14.80 -0.50
CA ILE A 36 -3.41 14.44 0.85
C ILE A 36 -3.10 15.58 1.83
N ARG A 37 -1.90 16.15 1.78
CA ARG A 37 -1.51 17.30 2.60
C ARG A 37 -2.45 18.49 2.42
N GLN A 38 -2.76 18.84 1.17
CA GLN A 38 -3.67 19.96 0.89
C GLN A 38 -5.08 19.70 1.42
N ARG A 39 -5.58 18.46 1.28
CA ARG A 39 -6.88 18.07 1.83
C ARG A 39 -6.92 18.14 3.36
N ILE A 40 -5.85 17.72 4.04
CA ILE A 40 -5.71 17.85 5.50
C ILE A 40 -5.76 19.34 5.89
N ILE A 41 -5.00 20.20 5.19
CA ILE A 41 -5.00 21.65 5.43
C ILE A 41 -6.40 22.25 5.21
N ASN A 42 -7.10 21.85 4.15
CA ASN A 42 -8.45 22.32 3.87
C ASN A 42 -9.45 21.90 4.96
N THR A 43 -9.23 20.76 5.62
CA THR A 43 -10.11 20.24 6.68
C THR A 43 -9.82 20.87 8.04
N PHE A 44 -8.53 21.02 8.39
CA PHE A 44 -8.11 21.43 9.75
C PHE A 44 -7.45 22.84 9.80
N GLY A 45 -7.30 23.51 8.66
CA GLY A 45 -6.60 24.79 8.56
C GLY A 45 -5.07 24.67 8.54
N HIS A 46 -4.53 23.57 8.99
CA HIS A 46 -3.09 23.24 9.04
C HIS A 46 -2.91 21.70 9.03
N VAL A 47 -1.68 21.21 9.04
CA VAL A 47 -1.40 19.79 9.29
C VAL A 47 -1.23 19.60 10.80
N PRO A 48 -2.17 18.91 11.48
CA PRO A 48 -2.09 18.67 12.93
C PRO A 48 -0.88 17.83 13.31
N GLN A 49 -0.31 18.06 14.51
CA GLN A 49 0.91 17.35 14.97
C GLN A 49 0.70 15.85 15.18
N ASN A 50 -0.53 15.43 15.46
CA ASN A 50 -0.92 14.04 15.61
C ASN A 50 -1.07 13.29 14.27
N ILE A 51 -0.94 13.99 13.13
CA ILE A 51 -1.00 13.40 11.79
C ILE A 51 0.40 13.39 11.16
N THR A 52 0.99 12.22 11.06
CA THR A 52 2.26 11.98 10.38
C THR A 52 1.98 11.53 8.96
N LEU A 53 2.27 12.37 7.98
CA LEU A 53 2.11 12.09 6.56
C LEU A 53 3.47 12.01 5.87
N MET A 54 3.73 10.93 5.14
CA MET A 54 5.00 10.73 4.44
C MET A 54 4.87 9.86 3.17
N SER A 55 5.84 9.99 2.25
CA SER A 55 5.93 9.07 1.14
C SER A 55 6.43 7.69 1.60
N TYR A 56 6.15 6.63 0.82
CA TYR A 56 6.60 5.28 1.13
C TYR A 56 8.12 5.21 1.31
N PHE A 57 8.89 5.89 0.47
CA PHE A 57 10.34 5.91 0.61
C PHE A 57 10.81 6.60 1.90
N GLN A 58 10.16 7.70 2.28
CA GLN A 58 10.43 8.35 3.58
C GLN A 58 10.08 7.44 4.74
N PHE A 59 8.95 6.73 4.67
CA PHE A 59 8.54 5.74 5.65
C PHE A 59 9.57 4.61 5.77
N LEU A 60 9.97 4.03 4.64
CA LEU A 60 10.95 2.97 4.58
C LEU A 60 12.29 3.37 5.25
N ILE A 61 12.73 4.61 5.02
CA ILE A 61 13.99 5.10 5.60
C ILE A 61 13.82 5.54 7.05
N ARG A 62 12.82 6.35 7.38
CA ARG A 62 12.72 7.02 8.70
C ARG A 62 12.11 6.12 9.77
N VAL A 63 11.15 5.27 9.40
CA VAL A 63 10.40 4.42 10.33
C VAL A 63 10.97 3.01 10.37
N CYS A 64 11.33 2.45 9.18
CA CYS A 64 11.74 1.04 9.10
C CYS A 64 13.25 0.85 9.20
N TYR A 65 14.05 1.55 8.40
CA TYR A 65 15.50 1.29 8.30
C TYR A 65 16.33 1.98 9.39
N ARG A 66 16.24 3.30 9.49
CA ARG A 66 17.13 4.09 10.37
C ARG A 66 17.08 3.67 11.84
N PRO A 67 15.92 3.45 12.46
CA PRO A 67 15.85 3.15 13.90
C PRO A 67 16.54 1.85 14.30
N PHE A 68 16.61 0.87 13.38
CA PHE A 68 17.03 -0.50 13.72
C PHE A 68 18.29 -0.96 13.03
N LEU A 69 18.59 -0.41 11.85
CA LEU A 69 19.62 -0.96 10.96
C LEU A 69 20.73 0.06 10.60
N LYS A 70 20.53 1.35 10.80
CA LYS A 70 21.53 2.38 10.44
C LYS A 70 22.89 2.07 11.03
N ASP A 71 22.96 1.83 12.35
CA ASP A 71 24.23 1.63 13.05
C ASP A 71 24.82 0.23 12.83
N LYS A 72 23.96 -0.77 12.58
CA LYS A 72 24.38 -2.13 12.26
C LYS A 72 24.95 -2.24 10.84
N VAL A 73 24.25 -1.67 9.85
CA VAL A 73 24.63 -1.75 8.44
C VAL A 73 25.72 -0.76 8.09
N ARG A 74 25.74 0.43 8.72
CA ARG A 74 26.71 1.52 8.51
C ARG A 74 26.87 1.87 7.03
N ALA A 75 25.77 1.93 6.29
CA ALA A 75 25.78 2.41 4.92
C ALA A 75 26.14 3.89 4.85
N LYS A 76 26.98 4.28 3.89
CA LYS A 76 27.34 5.69 3.64
C LYS A 76 26.21 6.49 3.03
N GLY A 77 25.29 5.80 2.33
CA GLY A 77 24.16 6.41 1.66
C GLY A 77 23.34 5.35 0.92
N ILE A 78 22.46 5.80 0.05
CA ILE A 78 21.60 4.97 -0.79
C ILE A 78 22.03 5.20 -2.24
N THR A 79 22.08 4.12 -3.04
CA THR A 79 22.24 4.19 -4.49
C THR A 79 20.94 3.79 -5.19
N TRP A 80 20.66 4.46 -6.28
CA TRP A 80 19.56 4.16 -7.19
C TRP A 80 19.97 3.19 -8.30
N ASP A 81 21.26 2.85 -8.36
CA ASP A 81 21.76 1.85 -9.31
C ASP A 81 21.14 0.48 -9.02
N MET A 82 20.88 -0.27 -10.06
CA MET A 82 20.43 -1.63 -9.92
C MET A 82 21.60 -2.58 -9.60
N PRO A 83 21.40 -3.58 -8.74
CA PRO A 83 22.40 -4.61 -8.50
C PRO A 83 22.79 -5.32 -9.80
N ASN A 84 24.09 -5.50 -10.03
CA ASN A 84 24.57 -6.22 -11.21
C ASN A 84 24.30 -7.74 -11.11
N GLN A 85 24.47 -8.46 -12.22
CA GLN A 85 24.19 -9.91 -12.29
C GLN A 85 24.97 -10.73 -11.27
N LYS A 86 26.22 -10.35 -10.94
CA LYS A 86 27.02 -11.01 -9.91
C LYS A 86 26.43 -10.83 -8.52
N THR A 87 25.97 -9.60 -8.22
CA THR A 87 25.31 -9.26 -6.97
C THR A 87 23.95 -9.96 -6.83
N LEU A 88 23.21 -10.16 -7.93
CA LEU A 88 21.94 -10.90 -7.92
C LEU A 88 22.10 -12.37 -7.50
N LYS A 89 23.26 -12.97 -7.76
CA LYS A 89 23.58 -14.39 -7.40
C LYS A 89 24.11 -14.56 -5.98
N LEU A 90 24.37 -13.48 -5.25
CA LEU A 90 24.86 -13.55 -3.88
C LEU A 90 23.79 -14.11 -2.94
N LYS A 91 24.21 -14.83 -1.91
CA LYS A 91 23.33 -15.27 -0.83
C LYS A 91 22.94 -14.08 0.05
N ARG A 92 21.76 -14.14 0.65
CA ARG A 92 21.20 -13.08 1.51
C ARG A 92 22.03 -12.75 2.75
N ASN A 93 22.84 -13.68 3.24
CA ASN A 93 23.76 -13.47 4.35
C ASN A 93 25.03 -12.70 3.95
N ASN A 94 25.27 -12.50 2.65
CA ASN A 94 26.39 -11.70 2.18
C ASN A 94 26.02 -10.20 2.21
N PRO A 95 26.78 -9.35 2.93
CA PRO A 95 26.49 -7.90 2.98
C PRO A 95 26.44 -7.22 1.61
N LEU A 96 27.23 -7.70 0.63
CA LEU A 96 27.24 -7.19 -0.74
C LEU A 96 25.95 -7.49 -1.50
N PHE A 97 25.07 -8.33 -0.96
CA PHE A 97 23.72 -8.49 -1.49
C PHE A 97 22.92 -7.19 -1.32
N TYR A 98 23.09 -6.47 -0.21
CA TYR A 98 22.37 -5.25 0.12
C TYR A 98 23.16 -3.98 -0.17
N LEU A 99 24.48 -4.07 -0.19
CA LEU A 99 25.40 -2.93 -0.29
C LEU A 99 26.31 -3.03 -1.52
N THR A 100 26.63 -1.91 -2.11
CA THR A 100 27.75 -1.81 -3.05
C THR A 100 29.10 -2.03 -2.32
N LYS A 101 30.20 -2.24 -3.07
CA LYS A 101 31.55 -2.24 -2.50
C LYS A 101 31.90 -0.91 -1.79
N GLY A 102 31.36 0.21 -2.27
CA GLY A 102 31.50 1.53 -1.66
C GLY A 102 30.61 1.75 -0.43
N ARG A 103 29.85 0.73 0.02
CA ARG A 103 28.92 0.75 1.15
C ARG A 103 27.70 1.65 0.93
N TYR A 104 27.20 1.75 -0.29
CA TYR A 104 25.90 2.36 -0.58
C TYR A 104 24.85 1.27 -0.63
N LEU A 105 23.71 1.51 0.05
CA LEU A 105 22.58 0.58 0.13
C LEU A 105 21.77 0.65 -1.17
N TYR A 106 21.50 -0.49 -1.78
CA TYR A 106 20.61 -0.55 -2.95
C TYR A 106 19.18 -0.21 -2.54
N HIS A 107 18.59 0.83 -3.17
CA HIS A 107 17.25 1.32 -2.83
C HIS A 107 16.19 0.20 -2.89
N ASN A 108 16.22 -0.64 -3.91
CA ASN A 108 15.27 -1.72 -4.15
C ASN A 108 15.41 -2.93 -3.20
N ARG A 109 16.42 -2.93 -2.30
CA ARG A 109 16.68 -4.01 -1.33
C ARG A 109 16.45 -3.60 0.13
N ILE A 110 16.09 -2.34 0.36
CA ILE A 110 15.88 -1.83 1.72
C ILE A 110 14.67 -2.50 2.37
N ALA A 111 13.57 -2.62 1.65
CA ALA A 111 12.36 -3.27 2.16
C ALA A 111 12.62 -4.74 2.54
N LYS A 112 13.33 -5.48 1.67
CA LYS A 112 13.73 -6.85 1.95
C LYS A 112 14.62 -6.96 3.18
N LEU A 113 15.61 -6.07 3.31
CA LEU A 113 16.50 -6.02 4.48
C LEU A 113 15.70 -5.77 5.76
N CYS A 114 14.78 -4.82 5.75
CA CYS A 114 13.92 -4.52 6.89
C CYS A 114 13.01 -5.70 7.23
N LEU A 115 12.42 -6.34 6.22
CA LEU A 115 11.57 -7.51 6.38
C LEU A 115 12.30 -8.67 7.07
N GLU A 116 13.54 -8.96 6.66
CA GLU A 116 14.31 -10.08 7.19
C GLU A 116 14.91 -9.79 8.58
N CYS A 117 15.24 -8.53 8.88
CA CYS A 117 16.02 -8.18 10.07
C CYS A 117 15.22 -7.56 11.21
N CYS A 118 14.10 -6.86 10.93
CA CYS A 118 13.46 -6.04 11.96
C CYS A 118 11.95 -5.84 11.78
N ALA A 119 11.25 -6.68 11.03
CA ALA A 119 9.81 -6.52 10.78
C ALA A 119 8.99 -6.41 12.08
N ASN A 120 9.24 -7.27 13.07
CA ASN A 120 8.53 -7.23 14.35
C ASN A 120 8.81 -5.93 15.12
N LEU A 121 10.06 -5.49 15.15
CA LEU A 121 10.43 -4.24 15.81
C LEU A 121 9.80 -3.00 15.14
N ILE A 122 9.64 -3.04 13.81
CA ILE A 122 8.93 -1.99 13.06
C ILE A 122 7.45 -2.00 13.46
N LYS A 123 6.83 -3.18 13.50
CA LYS A 123 5.43 -3.36 13.91
C LYS A 123 5.20 -2.79 15.30
N GLU A 124 5.98 -3.22 16.32
CA GLU A 124 5.92 -2.72 17.69
C GLU A 124 6.12 -1.20 17.77
N ARG A 125 7.01 -0.64 16.94
CA ARG A 125 7.22 0.79 16.87
C ARG A 125 5.97 1.52 16.36
N ILE A 126 5.33 1.00 15.32
CA ILE A 126 4.09 1.60 14.78
C ILE A 126 2.99 1.56 15.85
N GLU A 127 2.78 0.42 16.49
CA GLU A 127 1.81 0.23 17.57
C GLU A 127 2.04 1.18 18.76
N LYS A 128 3.29 1.45 19.10
CA LYS A 128 3.65 2.34 20.21
C LYS A 128 3.35 3.82 19.92
N PHE A 129 3.54 4.28 18.70
CA PHE A 129 3.51 5.70 18.37
C PHE A 129 2.23 6.16 17.66
N TYR A 130 1.42 5.24 17.13
CA TYR A 130 0.25 5.55 16.35
C TYR A 130 -0.95 4.72 16.79
N ASP A 131 -2.14 5.28 16.58
CA ASP A 131 -3.42 4.62 16.81
C ASP A 131 -4.03 4.14 15.48
N TYR A 132 -3.59 4.77 14.36
CA TYR A 132 -3.96 4.40 12.99
C TYR A 132 -2.74 4.28 12.09
N PHE A 133 -2.70 3.19 11.31
CA PHE A 133 -1.76 3.01 10.22
C PHE A 133 -2.51 2.96 8.89
N MET A 134 -2.29 3.97 8.05
CA MET A 134 -3.01 4.14 6.78
C MET A 134 -2.04 4.10 5.61
N VAL A 135 -2.39 3.37 4.54
CA VAL A 135 -1.62 3.35 3.29
C VAL A 135 -2.56 3.68 2.14
N ASP A 136 -2.24 4.74 1.41
CA ASP A 136 -2.94 5.14 0.19
C ASP A 136 -2.21 4.58 -1.03
N GLU A 137 -2.97 4.22 -2.07
CA GLU A 137 -2.50 3.59 -3.32
C GLU A 137 -1.66 2.32 -3.06
N ILE A 138 -2.18 1.42 -2.22
CA ILE A 138 -1.49 0.17 -1.82
C ILE A 138 -1.13 -0.71 -3.02
N GLN A 139 -1.84 -0.60 -4.16
CA GLN A 139 -1.56 -1.35 -5.39
C GLN A 139 -0.24 -0.92 -6.07
N ASP A 140 0.30 0.26 -5.74
CA ASP A 140 1.59 0.72 -6.28
C ASP A 140 2.79 0.08 -5.57
N LEU A 141 2.55 -0.62 -4.46
CA LEU A 141 3.59 -1.37 -3.75
C LEU A 141 3.68 -2.80 -4.30
N GLY A 142 4.82 -3.13 -4.90
CA GLY A 142 5.10 -4.46 -5.44
C GLY A 142 6.15 -5.24 -4.64
N GLY A 143 6.36 -6.50 -4.98
CA GLY A 143 7.47 -7.32 -4.53
C GLY A 143 7.71 -7.32 -3.01
N HIS A 144 8.91 -6.97 -2.60
CA HIS A 144 9.30 -6.92 -1.19
C HIS A 144 8.69 -5.74 -0.43
N ASP A 145 8.31 -4.66 -1.11
CA ASP A 145 7.67 -3.51 -0.51
C ASP A 145 6.28 -3.89 0.02
N PHE A 146 5.51 -4.61 -0.79
CA PHE A 146 4.23 -5.17 -0.37
C PHE A 146 4.38 -6.17 0.79
N ASN A 147 5.35 -7.09 0.69
CA ASN A 147 5.61 -8.08 1.74
C ASN A 147 6.02 -7.42 3.07
N LEU A 148 6.78 -6.33 3.02
CA LEU A 148 7.13 -5.57 4.21
C LEU A 148 5.88 -4.97 4.85
N ILE A 149 5.05 -4.25 4.09
CA ILE A 149 3.80 -3.68 4.62
C ILE A 149 2.94 -4.77 5.26
N GLN A 150 2.77 -5.90 4.58
CA GLN A 150 2.01 -7.03 5.11
C GLN A 150 2.58 -7.54 6.45
N ALA A 151 3.90 -7.71 6.54
CA ALA A 151 4.56 -8.24 7.74
C ALA A 151 4.52 -7.27 8.93
N ILE A 152 4.56 -5.96 8.68
CA ILE A 152 4.55 -4.93 9.72
C ILE A 152 3.15 -4.40 10.04
N THR A 153 2.11 -4.90 9.37
CA THR A 153 0.73 -4.49 9.64
C THR A 153 0.38 -4.84 11.10
N PRO A 154 0.08 -3.84 11.92
CA PRO A 154 -0.28 -4.07 13.31
C PRO A 154 -1.62 -4.80 13.44
N THR A 155 -1.82 -5.43 14.59
CA THR A 155 -3.08 -6.09 14.97
C THR A 155 -3.77 -5.43 16.14
N THR A 156 -3.08 -4.51 16.82
CA THR A 156 -3.54 -3.83 18.05
C THR A 156 -4.03 -2.42 17.80
N ILE A 157 -3.82 -1.88 16.60
CA ILE A 157 -4.28 -0.56 16.16
C ILE A 157 -5.09 -0.68 14.86
N ASP A 158 -5.86 0.36 14.55
CA ASP A 158 -6.64 0.39 13.32
C ASP A 158 -5.76 0.56 12.07
N CYS A 159 -5.99 -0.28 11.07
CA CYS A 159 -5.28 -0.21 9.80
C CYS A 159 -6.27 0.06 8.65
N LEU A 160 -5.95 1.05 7.83
CA LEU A 160 -6.73 1.39 6.64
C LEU A 160 -5.83 1.42 5.41
N PHE A 161 -6.00 0.45 4.52
CA PHE A 161 -5.30 0.41 3.24
C PHE A 161 -6.29 0.66 2.12
N VAL A 162 -6.01 1.68 1.31
CA VAL A 162 -6.87 2.05 0.19
C VAL A 162 -6.10 1.95 -1.11
N GLY A 163 -6.78 1.57 -2.18
CA GLY A 163 -6.17 1.41 -3.49
C GLY A 163 -7.17 1.01 -4.57
N ASP A 164 -6.68 0.96 -5.80
CA ASP A 164 -7.42 0.50 -6.97
C ASP A 164 -6.68 -0.69 -7.61
N PHE A 165 -7.23 -1.87 -7.45
CA PHE A 165 -6.61 -3.09 -7.98
C PHE A 165 -6.39 -3.05 -9.50
N TYR A 166 -7.26 -2.36 -10.23
CA TYR A 166 -7.21 -2.30 -11.69
C TYR A 166 -6.29 -1.21 -12.25
N GLN A 167 -5.78 -0.31 -11.38
CA GLN A 167 -4.86 0.77 -11.76
C GLN A 167 -3.40 0.47 -11.40
N HIS A 168 -3.06 -0.78 -11.17
CA HIS A 168 -1.67 -1.16 -10.96
C HIS A 168 -0.82 -0.81 -12.17
N THR A 169 0.06 0.18 -12.02
CA THR A 169 0.91 0.71 -13.10
C THR A 169 2.40 0.47 -12.87
N PHE A 170 2.82 0.14 -11.64
CA PHE A 170 4.23 0.05 -11.30
C PHE A 170 4.56 -1.22 -10.49
N ASP A 171 5.61 -1.92 -10.90
CA ASP A 171 6.33 -2.89 -10.05
C ASP A 171 7.47 -2.15 -9.34
N THR A 172 7.26 -1.76 -8.08
CA THR A 172 8.23 -0.97 -7.31
C THR A 172 9.52 -1.69 -6.99
N SER A 173 9.50 -3.01 -6.93
CA SER A 173 10.70 -3.82 -6.72
C SER A 173 10.90 -4.83 -7.83
N ASN A 174 11.76 -4.50 -8.78
CA ASN A 174 12.29 -5.45 -9.79
C ASN A 174 13.26 -6.48 -9.18
N ASP A 175 13.03 -6.95 -7.95
CA ASP A 175 13.89 -7.95 -7.31
C ASP A 175 13.37 -9.36 -7.60
N GLY A 176 13.53 -9.78 -8.84
CA GLY A 176 13.19 -11.12 -9.31
C GLY A 176 11.68 -11.37 -9.46
N ASN A 177 11.26 -12.62 -9.22
CA ASN A 177 9.88 -13.06 -9.39
C ASN A 177 9.02 -12.93 -8.13
N VAL A 178 9.41 -12.10 -7.17
CA VAL A 178 8.67 -11.92 -5.91
C VAL A 178 7.34 -11.26 -6.19
N ASN A 179 6.26 -11.93 -5.82
CA ASN A 179 4.88 -11.51 -6.08
C ASN A 179 4.52 -11.29 -7.55
N LYS A 180 5.30 -11.84 -8.49
CA LYS A 180 4.98 -11.80 -9.91
C LYS A 180 3.59 -12.38 -10.14
N GLY A 181 2.72 -11.60 -10.76
CA GLY A 181 1.32 -12.00 -11.00
C GLY A 181 0.40 -11.85 -9.78
N LEU A 182 0.80 -11.20 -8.70
CA LEU A 182 -0.08 -10.87 -7.59
C LEU A 182 -1.27 -10.02 -8.05
N TYR A 183 -1.01 -9.07 -8.93
CA TYR A 183 -2.01 -8.15 -9.50
C TYR A 183 -2.73 -8.70 -10.74
N ASN A 184 -2.33 -9.88 -11.24
CA ASN A 184 -3.01 -10.51 -12.37
C ASN A 184 -4.24 -11.32 -11.93
N ASP A 185 -4.38 -11.61 -10.64
CA ASP A 185 -5.50 -12.38 -10.08
C ASP A 185 -5.99 -11.72 -8.79
N TYR A 186 -7.17 -11.11 -8.87
CA TYR A 186 -7.82 -10.46 -7.74
C TYR A 186 -8.04 -11.40 -6.54
N ASN A 187 -8.41 -12.66 -6.78
CA ASN A 187 -8.63 -13.62 -5.69
C ASN A 187 -7.31 -13.98 -5.00
N LYS A 188 -6.24 -14.08 -5.76
CA LYS A 188 -4.88 -14.29 -5.24
C LYS A 188 -4.42 -13.07 -4.43
N TYR A 189 -4.67 -11.87 -4.91
CA TYR A 189 -4.38 -10.62 -4.22
C TYR A 189 -5.16 -10.55 -2.89
N LYS A 190 -6.45 -10.85 -2.92
CA LYS A 190 -7.32 -10.85 -1.73
C LYS A 190 -6.93 -11.94 -0.72
N LYS A 191 -6.52 -13.13 -1.18
CA LYS A 191 -6.13 -14.26 -0.33
C LYS A 191 -4.77 -14.06 0.34
N ASN A 192 -3.82 -13.47 -0.38
CA ASN A 192 -2.46 -13.22 0.09
C ASN A 192 -2.30 -11.81 0.67
N GLY A 193 -3.26 -10.94 0.42
CA GLY A 193 -3.30 -9.58 0.93
C GLY A 193 -3.95 -9.51 2.30
N LEU A 194 -3.74 -8.37 2.92
CA LEU A 194 -4.45 -7.86 4.07
C LEU A 194 -5.96 -8.08 3.89
N GLN A 195 -6.71 -8.32 4.96
CA GLN A 195 -8.18 -8.34 4.90
C GLN A 195 -8.67 -6.98 4.41
N LEU A 196 -8.84 -6.88 3.10
CA LEU A 196 -9.27 -5.65 2.44
C LEU A 196 -10.79 -5.65 2.38
N GLU A 197 -11.42 -4.79 3.16
CA GLU A 197 -12.84 -4.49 2.99
C GLU A 197 -13.07 -3.84 1.62
N LEU A 198 -13.95 -4.43 0.84
CA LEU A 198 -14.41 -3.86 -0.42
C LEU A 198 -15.46 -2.78 -0.10
N LEU A 199 -15.09 -1.52 -0.08
CA LEU A 199 -16.05 -0.43 0.02
C LEU A 199 -16.58 -0.12 -1.39
N LEU A 200 -17.76 -0.64 -1.69
CA LEU A 200 -18.57 -0.18 -2.81
C LEU A 200 -19.19 1.17 -2.39
N THR A 201 -18.45 2.25 -2.54
CA THR A 201 -19.05 3.58 -2.39
C THR A 201 -20.07 3.78 -3.51
N ARG A 202 -21.29 4.19 -3.14
CA ARG A 202 -22.31 4.63 -4.09
C ARG A 202 -21.72 5.78 -4.91
N LEU A 203 -21.37 5.47 -6.15
CA LEU A 203 -21.03 6.50 -7.12
C LEU A 203 -22.27 7.39 -7.33
N ARG A 204 -22.08 8.68 -7.40
CA ARG A 204 -23.19 9.62 -7.75
C ARG A 204 -23.75 9.31 -9.14
N PHE A 205 -22.95 8.66 -9.99
CA PHE A 205 -23.34 8.12 -11.30
C PHE A 205 -22.51 6.86 -11.58
N PRO A 206 -23.03 5.64 -11.37
CA PRO A 206 -22.32 4.44 -11.78
C PRO A 206 -22.20 4.42 -13.31
N THR A 207 -21.00 4.26 -13.83
CA THR A 207 -20.83 3.97 -15.26
C THR A 207 -21.41 2.58 -15.56
N VAL A 208 -21.84 2.35 -16.80
CA VAL A 208 -22.34 1.03 -17.23
C VAL A 208 -21.32 -0.07 -16.91
N ILE A 209 -20.03 0.24 -16.99
CA ILE A 209 -18.92 -0.65 -16.66
C ILE A 209 -18.92 -1.02 -15.16
N ASP A 210 -19.16 -0.07 -14.27
CA ASP A 210 -19.21 -0.33 -12.82
C ASP A 210 -20.39 -1.21 -12.46
N VAL A 211 -21.53 -1.01 -13.10
CA VAL A 211 -22.70 -1.87 -12.97
C VAL A 211 -22.44 -3.27 -13.50
N LEU A 212 -21.80 -3.40 -14.66
CA LEU A 212 -21.43 -4.70 -15.24
C LEU A 212 -20.41 -5.45 -14.38
N LEU A 213 -19.42 -4.78 -13.82
CA LEU A 213 -18.44 -5.39 -12.90
C LEU A 213 -19.10 -5.85 -11.59
N GLN A 214 -20.05 -5.10 -11.05
CA GLN A 214 -20.88 -5.54 -9.93
C GLN A 214 -21.70 -6.77 -10.27
N LEU A 215 -22.30 -6.82 -11.46
CA LEU A 215 -23.11 -7.92 -11.93
C LEU A 215 -22.28 -9.18 -12.19
N VAL A 216 -21.09 -9.06 -12.76
CA VAL A 216 -20.14 -10.17 -12.97
C VAL A 216 -19.65 -10.74 -11.65
N ASN A 217 -19.33 -9.92 -10.66
CA ASN A 217 -18.91 -10.38 -9.34
C ASN A 217 -20.07 -11.04 -8.55
N LEU A 218 -21.30 -10.58 -8.74
CA LEU A 218 -22.48 -11.18 -8.18
C LEU A 218 -22.87 -12.48 -8.90
N SER A 219 -22.60 -12.65 -10.21
CA SER A 219 -22.98 -13.84 -10.99
C SER A 219 -22.18 -15.09 -10.65
N ARG A 220 -21.03 -14.98 -10.01
CA ARG A 220 -20.21 -16.15 -9.61
C ARG A 220 -20.75 -16.93 -8.40
N ASN A 221 -21.74 -16.41 -7.68
CA ASN A 221 -22.21 -17.05 -6.44
C ASN A 221 -23.63 -17.65 -6.46
N ASN A 222 -24.46 -17.49 -7.52
CA ASN A 222 -25.76 -18.23 -7.67
C ASN A 222 -26.38 -17.95 -9.03
N TYR A 223 -26.65 -19.02 -9.81
CA TYR A 223 -26.98 -18.94 -11.24
C TYR A 223 -28.45 -18.67 -11.59
N THR A 224 -29.43 -18.79 -10.71
CA THR A 224 -30.86 -18.86 -11.11
C THR A 224 -31.74 -17.67 -10.73
N SER A 225 -31.43 -16.91 -9.71
CA SER A 225 -32.29 -15.79 -9.27
C SER A 225 -31.94 -14.42 -9.82
N LYS A 226 -30.87 -14.30 -10.62
CA LYS A 226 -30.24 -13.04 -11.00
C LYS A 226 -30.63 -12.50 -12.38
N PHE A 227 -31.03 -13.35 -13.30
CA PHE A 227 -31.52 -12.91 -14.62
C PHE A 227 -32.81 -12.07 -14.53
N LEU A 228 -33.66 -12.36 -13.54
CA LEU A 228 -34.90 -11.61 -13.29
C LEU A 228 -34.64 -10.19 -12.72
N LEU A 229 -33.54 -9.99 -11.98
CA LEU A 229 -33.19 -8.67 -11.43
C LEU A 229 -32.60 -7.75 -12.50
N ILE A 230 -31.80 -8.29 -13.42
CA ILE A 230 -31.19 -7.57 -14.53
C ILE A 230 -32.25 -7.03 -15.49
N GLY A 231 -33.28 -7.84 -15.83
CA GLY A 231 -34.38 -7.42 -16.68
C GLY A 231 -35.17 -6.24 -16.09
N LYS A 232 -35.37 -6.20 -14.76
CA LYS A 232 -36.09 -5.11 -14.09
C LYS A 232 -35.28 -3.81 -13.96
N ILE A 233 -33.97 -3.88 -13.96
CA ILE A 233 -33.09 -2.69 -13.89
C ILE A 233 -33.01 -2.02 -15.27
N ILE A 234 -32.91 -2.81 -16.34
CA ILE A 234 -32.86 -2.28 -17.72
C ILE A 234 -34.19 -1.63 -18.11
N GLN A 235 -35.33 -2.18 -17.69
CA GLN A 235 -36.65 -1.59 -17.96
C GLN A 235 -36.96 -0.28 -17.19
N LYS A 236 -36.18 0.07 -16.15
CA LYS A 236 -36.34 1.35 -15.43
C LYS A 236 -35.37 2.45 -15.87
N SER A 237 -34.49 2.16 -16.83
CA SER A 237 -33.46 3.10 -17.30
C SER A 237 -33.74 3.67 -18.71
N PHE A 238 -34.94 3.37 -19.29
CA PHE A 238 -35.44 3.97 -20.53
C PHE A 238 -36.75 4.73 -20.29
#